data_70baaebe104bd6642c834a55f8060e09
#
_entry.id   70baaebe104bd6642c834a55f8060e09
#
_cell.length_a   1.000
_cell.length_b   1.000
_cell.length_c   1.000
_cell.angle_alpha   90.00
_cell.angle_beta   90.00
_cell.angle_gamma   90.00
#
_symmetry.space_group_name_H-M   'P 1'
#
loop_
_entity.id
_entity.type
_entity.pdbx_description
1 polymer ?
#
loop_
_entity_poly.entity_id
_entity_poly.type
_entity_poly.pdbx_seq_one_letter_code
_entity_poly.pdbx_strand_id
1 'polypeptide(L)'
;MAKLLLVEDNEMNRDMLSRRLVRRGYEVAIAIDGAQGVEMARTERPDLVLMDLSLPVIDGWEATRRIKAGQDTKHLPVIGLTAHAMAGDREKALDAGCDDYDTKPIELERLLQKVEALIQGAGKPAQS
;
A
#
# COMPACT_ATOMS: atom_id res chain seq x y z
N MET A 1 4.27 -1.45 17.27
CA MET A 1 4.97 -1.08 16.03
C MET A 1 4.09 -1.45 14.86
N ALA A 2 3.88 -0.52 13.96
CA ALA A 2 2.99 -0.78 12.82
C ALA A 2 3.67 -1.68 11.80
N LYS A 3 2.89 -2.54 11.17
CA LYS A 3 3.36 -3.46 10.15
C LYS A 3 2.80 -3.04 8.80
N LEU A 4 3.68 -2.86 7.83
CA LEU A 4 3.31 -2.47 6.47
C LEU A 4 3.54 -3.64 5.53
N LEU A 5 2.65 -3.82 4.57
CA LEU A 5 2.86 -4.75 3.48
C LEU A 5 3.24 -3.94 2.25
N LEU A 6 4.43 -4.18 1.73
CA LEU A 6 4.92 -3.50 0.53
C LEU A 6 4.81 -4.47 -0.64
N VAL A 7 4.02 -4.11 -1.64
CA VAL A 7 3.84 -4.92 -2.85
C VAL A 7 4.55 -4.19 -3.99
N GLU A 8 5.69 -4.73 -4.40
CA GLU A 8 6.57 -4.08 -5.37
C GLU A 8 7.36 -5.16 -6.10
N ASP A 9 7.28 -5.18 -7.42
CA ASP A 9 7.96 -6.21 -8.21
C ASP A 9 9.43 -5.89 -8.51
N ASN A 10 9.80 -4.62 -8.47
CA ASN A 10 11.19 -4.24 -8.76
C ASN A 10 12.04 -4.42 -7.52
N GLU A 11 13.05 -5.27 -7.62
CA GLU A 11 13.87 -5.65 -6.47
C GLU A 11 14.58 -4.45 -5.86
N MET A 12 15.14 -3.57 -6.68
CA MET A 12 15.88 -2.42 -6.20
C MET A 12 14.95 -1.45 -5.46
N ASN A 13 13.78 -1.17 -6.03
CA ASN A 13 12.82 -0.27 -5.39
C ASN A 13 12.29 -0.87 -4.10
N ARG A 14 12.01 -2.17 -4.11
CA ARG A 14 11.52 -2.89 -2.95
C ARG A 14 12.51 -2.85 -1.81
N ASP A 15 13.77 -3.14 -2.13
CA ASP A 15 14.83 -3.15 -1.14
C ASP A 15 15.07 -1.75 -0.55
N MET A 16 15.12 -0.76 -1.41
CA MET A 16 15.39 0.61 -0.98
C MET A 16 14.28 1.13 -0.07
N LEU A 17 13.05 0.96 -0.48
CA LEU A 17 11.92 1.49 0.29
C LEU A 17 11.74 0.72 1.60
N SER A 18 11.86 -0.61 1.56
CA SER A 18 11.69 -1.39 2.78
C SER A 18 12.74 -1.04 3.84
N ARG A 19 13.97 -0.82 3.42
CA ARG A 19 15.02 -0.42 4.37
C ARG A 19 14.72 0.92 5.01
N ARG A 20 14.23 1.87 4.23
CA ARG A 20 13.88 3.19 4.76
C ARG A 20 12.75 3.11 5.76
N LEU A 21 11.75 2.29 5.46
CA LEU A 21 10.62 2.11 6.37
C LEU A 21 11.03 1.44 7.68
N VAL A 22 11.88 0.43 7.58
CA VAL A 22 12.38 -0.24 8.79
C VAL A 22 13.14 0.72 9.67
N ARG A 23 13.94 1.60 9.07
CA ARG A 23 14.68 2.60 9.85
C ARG A 23 13.77 3.56 10.60
N ARG A 24 12.55 3.75 10.11
CA ARG A 24 11.59 4.62 10.78
C ARG A 24 10.73 3.88 11.78
N GLY A 25 11.05 2.61 12.07
CA GLY A 25 10.37 1.87 13.12
C GLY A 25 9.24 0.99 12.66
N TYR A 26 9.05 0.82 11.36
CA TYR A 26 7.99 -0.05 10.84
C TYR A 26 8.50 -1.46 10.64
N GLU A 27 7.61 -2.41 10.85
CA GLU A 27 7.83 -3.78 10.40
C GLU A 27 7.32 -3.89 8.98
N VAL A 28 8.08 -4.51 8.07
CA VAL A 28 7.72 -4.54 6.65
C VAL A 28 7.69 -5.97 6.14
N ALA A 29 6.54 -6.39 5.63
CA ALA A 29 6.42 -7.64 4.88
C ALA A 29 6.44 -7.29 3.40
N ILE A 30 7.00 -8.16 2.57
CA ILE A 30 7.23 -7.86 1.17
C ILE A 30 6.53 -8.89 0.29
N ALA A 31 5.75 -8.38 -0.68
CA ALA A 31 5.17 -9.19 -1.73
C ALA A 31 5.76 -8.73 -3.07
N ILE A 32 6.02 -9.68 -3.96
CA ILE A 32 6.71 -9.38 -5.21
C ILE A 32 5.77 -9.24 -6.40
N ASP A 33 4.50 -9.56 -6.23
CA ASP A 33 3.51 -9.35 -7.29
C ASP A 33 2.12 -9.18 -6.66
N GLY A 34 1.15 -8.88 -7.50
CA GLY A 34 -0.19 -8.58 -7.02
C GLY A 34 -0.89 -9.77 -6.37
N ALA A 35 -0.71 -10.96 -6.92
CA ALA A 35 -1.33 -12.15 -6.35
C ALA A 35 -0.77 -12.44 -4.96
N GLN A 36 0.54 -12.34 -4.81
CA GLN A 36 1.19 -12.52 -3.53
C GLN A 36 0.73 -11.44 -2.55
N GLY A 37 0.57 -10.19 -3.04
CA GLY A 37 0.11 -9.10 -2.22
C GLY A 37 -1.28 -9.35 -1.66
N VAL A 38 -2.20 -9.83 -2.47
CA VAL A 38 -3.55 -10.14 -2.01
C VAL A 38 -3.52 -11.22 -0.93
N GLU A 39 -2.75 -12.28 -1.18
CA GLU A 39 -2.65 -13.37 -0.21
C GLU A 39 -2.00 -12.91 1.09
N MET A 40 -0.91 -12.15 1.01
CA MET A 40 -0.21 -11.70 2.20
C MET A 40 -0.99 -10.65 2.98
N ALA A 41 -1.85 -9.87 2.31
CA ALA A 41 -2.73 -8.95 3.02
C ALA A 41 -3.61 -9.72 4.00
N ARG A 42 -3.98 -10.94 3.65
CA ARG A 42 -4.79 -11.79 4.52
C ARG A 42 -3.96 -12.49 5.59
N THR A 43 -2.80 -13.04 5.21
CA THR A 43 -2.02 -13.90 6.11
C THR A 43 -1.11 -13.11 7.05
N GLU A 44 -0.58 -11.99 6.61
CA GLU A 44 0.37 -11.20 7.40
C GLU A 44 -0.32 -10.19 8.30
N ARG A 45 -1.58 -9.91 8.05
CA ARG A 45 -2.38 -8.96 8.84
C ARG A 45 -1.66 -7.63 9.04
N PRO A 46 -1.27 -6.96 7.94
CA PRO A 46 -0.60 -5.67 8.07
C PRO A 46 -1.57 -4.59 8.55
N ASP A 47 -1.02 -3.48 8.98
CA ASP A 47 -1.83 -2.32 9.34
C ASP A 47 -2.14 -1.46 8.13
N LEU A 48 -1.35 -1.59 7.06
CA LEU A 48 -1.53 -0.80 5.86
C LEU A 48 -0.79 -1.47 4.71
N VAL A 49 -1.29 -1.30 3.49
CA VAL A 49 -0.67 -1.86 2.28
C VAL A 49 -0.16 -0.72 1.40
N LEU A 50 1.10 -0.81 1.00
CA LEU A 50 1.69 0.06 -0.02
C LEU A 50 1.69 -0.74 -1.31
N MET A 51 0.89 -0.32 -2.29
CA MET A 51 0.63 -1.10 -3.48
C MET A 51 1.17 -0.41 -4.73
N ASP A 52 2.18 -1.02 -5.35
CA ASP A 52 2.63 -0.56 -6.66
C ASP A 52 1.53 -0.81 -7.67
N LEU A 53 1.12 0.22 -8.39
CA LEU A 53 0.01 0.11 -9.32
C LEU A 53 0.42 -0.44 -10.69
N SER A 54 1.72 -0.60 -10.94
CA SER A 54 2.25 -1.07 -12.23
C SER A 54 2.73 -2.51 -12.19
N LEU A 55 2.09 -3.36 -11.39
CA LEU A 55 2.53 -4.73 -11.20
C LEU A 55 2.23 -5.61 -12.41
N PRO A 56 3.06 -6.65 -12.65
CA PRO A 56 2.75 -7.65 -13.66
C PRO A 56 1.70 -8.64 -13.18
N VAL A 57 1.16 -9.43 -14.07
CA VAL A 57 0.18 -10.51 -13.86
C VAL A 57 -1.15 -9.95 -13.36
N ILE A 58 -1.23 -9.61 -12.07
CA ILE A 58 -2.37 -8.88 -11.52
C ILE A 58 -1.85 -7.51 -11.16
N ASP A 59 -2.33 -6.47 -11.86
CA ASP A 59 -1.83 -5.13 -11.59
C ASP A 59 -2.33 -4.63 -10.23
N GLY A 60 -1.76 -3.51 -9.80
CA GLY A 60 -2.08 -2.97 -8.48
C GLY A 60 -3.53 -2.53 -8.34
N TRP A 61 -4.18 -2.13 -9.44
CA TRP A 61 -5.59 -1.76 -9.41
C TRP A 61 -6.45 -2.97 -9.04
N GLU A 62 -6.22 -4.09 -9.73
CA GLU A 62 -6.98 -5.30 -9.48
C GLU A 62 -6.65 -5.90 -8.12
N ALA A 63 -5.38 -5.88 -7.73
CA ALA A 63 -4.98 -6.36 -6.40
C ALA A 63 -5.69 -5.55 -5.32
N THR A 64 -5.77 -4.23 -5.47
CA THR A 64 -6.47 -3.38 -4.52
C THR A 64 -7.94 -3.73 -4.45
N ARG A 65 -8.58 -3.94 -5.61
CA ARG A 65 -10.00 -4.32 -5.61
C ARG A 65 -10.22 -5.61 -4.85
N ARG A 66 -9.35 -6.60 -5.04
CA ARG A 66 -9.47 -7.89 -4.36
C ARG A 66 -9.29 -7.75 -2.85
N ILE A 67 -8.33 -6.93 -2.42
CA ILE A 67 -8.13 -6.67 -1.00
C ILE A 67 -9.38 -6.02 -0.41
N LYS A 68 -9.94 -5.04 -1.10
CA LYS A 68 -11.10 -4.31 -0.59
C LYS A 68 -12.38 -5.14 -0.64
N ALA A 69 -12.41 -6.18 -1.47
CA ALA A 69 -13.56 -7.08 -1.55
C ALA A 69 -13.49 -8.21 -0.52
N GLY A 70 -12.33 -8.48 0.08
CA GLY A 70 -12.17 -9.60 1.01
C GLY A 70 -12.72 -9.29 2.38
N GLN A 71 -13.39 -10.26 2.98
CA GLN A 71 -13.97 -10.09 4.32
C GLN A 71 -12.89 -9.75 5.35
N ASP A 72 -11.74 -10.38 5.23
CA ASP A 72 -10.68 -10.24 6.22
C ASP A 72 -9.74 -9.09 5.92
N THR A 73 -9.85 -8.46 4.74
CA THR A 73 -8.89 -7.47 4.29
C THR A 73 -9.50 -6.13 3.90
N LYS A 74 -10.81 -6.06 3.79
CA LYS A 74 -11.47 -4.85 3.28
C LYS A 74 -11.22 -3.63 4.16
N HIS A 75 -10.88 -3.84 5.42
CA HIS A 75 -10.64 -2.73 6.35
C HIS A 75 -9.23 -2.14 6.21
N LEU A 76 -8.34 -2.81 5.48
CA LEU A 76 -6.95 -2.38 5.40
C LEU A 76 -6.83 -1.12 4.54
N PRO A 77 -6.15 -0.07 5.04
CA PRO A 77 -5.85 1.08 4.19
C PRO A 77 -4.86 0.67 3.10
N VAL A 78 -5.06 1.16 1.90
CA VAL A 78 -4.17 0.91 0.76
C VAL A 78 -3.73 2.24 0.17
N ILE A 79 -2.42 2.44 0.08
CA ILE A 79 -1.85 3.59 -0.62
C ILE A 79 -1.29 3.08 -1.94
N GLY A 80 -1.84 3.58 -3.05
CA GLY A 80 -1.34 3.21 -4.37
C GLY A 80 -0.09 4.01 -4.72
N LEU A 81 0.92 3.34 -5.26
CA LEU A 81 2.16 3.98 -5.70
C LEU A 81 2.21 3.93 -7.22
N THR A 82 2.34 5.07 -7.86
CA THR A 82 2.33 5.13 -9.32
C THR A 82 3.56 5.85 -9.84
N ALA A 83 4.09 5.38 -10.97
CA ALA A 83 5.19 6.07 -11.65
C ALA A 83 4.70 7.24 -12.49
N HIS A 84 3.39 7.34 -12.69
CA HIS A 84 2.83 8.36 -13.56
C HIS A 84 1.81 9.20 -12.81
N ALA A 85 2.08 10.50 -12.71
CA ALA A 85 1.16 11.43 -12.07
C ALA A 85 0.31 12.11 -13.13
N MET A 86 -0.32 11.33 -14.01
CA MET A 86 -1.13 11.87 -15.09
C MET A 86 -2.55 12.15 -14.63
N ALA A 87 -3.21 13.02 -15.37
CA ALA A 87 -4.61 13.32 -15.08
C ALA A 87 -5.40 12.02 -15.12
N GLY A 88 -6.24 11.81 -14.13
CA GLY A 88 -7.05 10.62 -14.04
C GLY A 88 -6.45 9.47 -13.25
N ASP A 89 -5.14 9.46 -13.02
CA ASP A 89 -4.52 8.38 -12.24
C ASP A 89 -5.01 8.38 -10.80
N ARG A 90 -5.19 9.55 -10.22
CA ARG A 90 -5.71 9.66 -8.87
C ARG A 90 -7.12 9.08 -8.79
N GLU A 91 -7.96 9.43 -9.73
CA GLU A 91 -9.32 8.90 -9.77
C GLU A 91 -9.33 7.39 -9.95
N LYS A 92 -8.46 6.86 -10.81
CA LYS A 92 -8.36 5.41 -10.98
C LYS A 92 -7.96 4.72 -9.68
N ALA A 93 -7.01 5.29 -8.96
CA ALA A 93 -6.57 4.71 -7.70
C ALA A 93 -7.71 4.69 -6.70
N LEU A 94 -8.43 5.80 -6.58
CA LEU A 94 -9.54 5.89 -5.65
C LEU A 94 -10.69 4.98 -6.06
N ASP A 95 -10.96 4.87 -7.37
CA ASP A 95 -12.01 3.99 -7.87
C ASP A 95 -11.70 2.51 -7.62
N ALA A 96 -10.42 2.15 -7.63
CA ALA A 96 -10.02 0.78 -7.31
C ALA A 96 -10.11 0.50 -5.82
N GLY A 97 -10.28 1.52 -4.99
CA GLY A 97 -10.42 1.37 -3.56
C GLY A 97 -9.23 1.83 -2.75
N CYS A 98 -8.23 2.45 -3.39
CA CYS A 98 -7.11 3.02 -2.65
C CYS A 98 -7.60 4.14 -1.74
N ASP A 99 -7.07 4.18 -0.53
CA ASP A 99 -7.43 5.23 0.42
C ASP A 99 -6.65 6.50 0.17
N ASP A 100 -5.48 6.35 -0.45
CA ASP A 100 -4.66 7.48 -0.86
C ASP A 100 -3.73 6.98 -1.96
N TYR A 101 -2.94 7.86 -2.55
CA TYR A 101 -1.95 7.44 -3.52
C TYR A 101 -0.74 8.37 -3.42
N ASP A 102 0.39 7.92 -3.95
CA ASP A 102 1.58 8.74 -4.04
C ASP A 102 2.30 8.42 -5.33
N THR A 103 3.19 9.30 -5.74
CA THR A 103 3.89 9.17 -7.01
C THR A 103 5.34 8.82 -6.78
N LYS A 104 5.92 8.10 -7.74
CA LYS A 104 7.35 7.83 -7.75
C LYS A 104 8.06 8.95 -8.50
N PRO A 105 9.27 9.31 -8.12
CA PRO A 105 10.05 8.70 -7.04
C PRO A 105 9.47 9.02 -5.68
N ILE A 106 9.63 8.09 -4.76
CA ILE A 106 9.04 8.21 -3.44
C ILE A 106 9.74 9.31 -2.64
N GLU A 107 8.95 10.25 -2.15
CA GLU A 107 9.41 11.25 -1.20
C GLU A 107 9.01 10.74 0.18
N LEU A 108 9.99 10.27 0.93
CA LEU A 108 9.72 9.48 2.13
C LEU A 108 8.88 10.22 3.17
N GLU A 109 9.21 11.49 3.43
CA GLU A 109 8.47 12.22 4.46
C GLU A 109 7.01 12.39 4.08
N ARG A 110 6.73 12.67 2.81
CA ARG A 110 5.37 12.80 2.33
C ARG A 110 4.63 11.47 2.45
N LEU A 111 5.29 10.37 2.07
CA LEU A 111 4.67 9.06 2.17
C LEU A 111 4.37 8.70 3.62
N LEU A 112 5.31 8.97 4.53
CA LEU A 112 5.11 8.64 5.94
C LEU A 112 3.96 9.43 6.55
N GLN A 113 3.77 10.67 6.13
CA GLN A 113 2.62 11.45 6.61
C GLN A 113 1.32 10.78 6.22
N LYS A 114 1.23 10.26 4.98
CA LYS A 114 0.05 9.55 4.52
C LYS A 114 -0.15 8.24 5.27
N VAL A 115 0.93 7.50 5.48
CA VAL A 115 0.88 6.24 6.21
C VAL A 115 0.36 6.49 7.64
N GLU A 116 0.93 7.45 8.33
CA GLU A 116 0.54 7.71 9.70
C GLU A 116 -0.89 8.18 9.81
N ALA A 117 -1.32 9.03 8.88
CA ALA A 117 -2.69 9.52 8.89
C ALA A 117 -3.69 8.38 8.75
N LEU A 118 -3.40 7.43 7.85
CA LEU A 118 -4.32 6.32 7.61
C LEU A 118 -4.29 5.30 8.75
N ILE A 119 -3.13 5.02 9.29
CA ILE A 119 -3.03 4.07 10.40
C ILE A 119 -3.72 4.63 11.64
N GLN A 120 -3.51 5.90 11.94
CA GLN A 120 -4.15 6.51 13.09
C GLN A 120 -5.66 6.58 12.91
N GLY A 121 -6.11 6.91 11.72
CA GLY A 121 -7.53 6.93 11.43
C GLY A 121 -8.16 5.57 11.53
N ALA A 122 -7.48 4.54 11.01
CA ALA A 122 -7.99 3.17 11.05
C ALA A 122 -7.97 2.61 12.46
N GLY A 123 -6.99 3.02 13.28
CA GLY A 123 -6.87 2.52 14.64
C GLY A 123 -7.75 3.20 15.64
N LYS A 124 -8.44 4.28 15.25
CA LYS A 124 -9.30 5.01 16.17
C LYS A 124 -10.75 4.66 15.91
N PRO A 125 -11.50 4.39 16.95
CA PRO A 125 -12.94 4.19 16.74
C PRO A 125 -13.53 5.47 16.20
N ALA A 126 -14.70 5.33 15.69
CA ALA A 126 -15.36 6.43 15.03
C ALA A 126 -15.53 7.65 15.90
N GLN A 127 -15.00 7.62 17.01
CA GLN A 127 -15.09 8.68 17.91
C GLN A 127 -14.55 9.90 17.37
N SER A 128 -13.76 9.72 16.68
CA SER A 128 -13.02 10.86 16.32
C SER A 128 -13.74 11.79 15.56
#